data_20fd85e69d2b0322eda88fee8f8ddd71
#
_entry.id   20fd85e69d2b0322eda88fee8f8ddd71
#
_cell.length_a   1.000
_cell.length_b   1.000
_cell.length_c   1.000
_cell.angle_alpha   90.00
_cell.angle_beta   90.00
_cell.angle_gamma   90.00
#
_symmetry.space_group_name_H-M   'P 1'
#
loop_
_entity.id
_entity.type
_entity.pdbx_description
1 polymer ?
#
loop_
_entity_poly.entity_id
_entity_poly.type
_entity_poly.pdbx_seq_one_letter_code
_entity_poly.pdbx_strand_id
1 'polypeptide(L)'
;FFRTFYLFLYVCSLICAIKSTAAEEAAAESFWNRENEANHTRRKDISGLPYITIPLADFPMGIYDNPELKKYEETLQSLAGQKILNLSGKTNTDLKLEYGVANLETLSACDENYTTLCRTIYEYAECLKKLGHDEEAVRILECGIACGSDHSGNYRMSQTII
;
A
#
# COMPACT_ATOMS: atom_id res chain seq x y z
N PHE A 1 19.91 -29.67 -47.47
CA PHE A 1 18.95 -28.55 -47.13
C PHE A 1 18.38 -28.67 -45.73
N PHE A 2 17.85 -29.81 -45.29
CA PHE A 2 17.28 -29.99 -43.96
C PHE A 2 18.30 -29.89 -42.82
N ARG A 3 19.51 -30.46 -42.96
CA ARG A 3 20.57 -30.41 -41.93
C ARG A 3 21.06 -28.99 -41.69
N THR A 4 21.18 -28.16 -42.70
CA THR A 4 21.59 -26.75 -42.55
C THR A 4 20.53 -25.89 -41.91
N PHE A 5 19.24 -26.19 -42.16
CA PHE A 5 18.11 -25.50 -41.54
C PHE A 5 18.01 -25.81 -40.02
N TYR A 6 18.17 -27.08 -39.62
CA TYR A 6 18.19 -27.45 -38.22
C TYR A 6 19.40 -26.86 -37.46
N LEU A 7 20.55 -26.83 -38.10
CA LEU A 7 21.74 -26.20 -37.52
C LEU A 7 21.53 -24.69 -37.30
N PHE A 8 20.90 -24.01 -38.23
CA PHE A 8 20.56 -22.59 -38.11
C PHE A 8 19.58 -22.34 -36.96
N LEU A 9 18.51 -23.13 -36.84
CA LEU A 9 17.57 -23.02 -35.73
C LEU A 9 18.24 -23.27 -34.38
N TYR A 10 19.12 -24.25 -34.29
CA TYR A 10 19.87 -24.55 -33.07
C TYR A 10 20.80 -23.40 -32.67
N VAL A 11 21.52 -22.83 -33.63
CA VAL A 11 22.38 -21.65 -33.36
C VAL A 11 21.55 -20.42 -32.94
N CYS A 12 20.42 -20.17 -33.59
CA CYS A 12 19.50 -19.09 -33.17
C CYS A 12 18.97 -19.30 -31.74
N SER A 13 18.60 -20.52 -31.38
CA SER A 13 18.15 -20.88 -30.07
C SER A 13 19.24 -20.65 -28.99
N LEU A 14 20.48 -21.07 -29.31
CA LEU A 14 21.63 -20.82 -28.43
C LEU A 14 21.90 -19.32 -28.24
N ILE A 15 21.86 -18.53 -29.31
CA ILE A 15 22.07 -17.09 -29.25
C ILE A 15 20.97 -16.41 -28.38
N CYS A 16 19.71 -16.84 -28.57
CA CYS A 16 18.60 -16.36 -27.73
C CYS A 16 18.80 -16.72 -26.23
N ALA A 17 19.20 -17.95 -25.93
CA ALA A 17 19.49 -18.38 -24.56
C ALA A 17 20.63 -17.59 -23.92
N ILE A 18 21.74 -17.37 -24.63
CA ILE A 18 22.87 -16.59 -24.15
C ILE A 18 22.47 -15.12 -23.90
N LYS A 19 21.65 -14.52 -24.77
CA LYS A 19 21.16 -13.15 -24.58
C LYS A 19 20.21 -13.04 -23.38
N SER A 20 19.37 -14.06 -23.16
CA SER A 20 18.47 -14.11 -21.99
C SER A 20 19.28 -14.16 -20.69
N THR A 21 20.27 -15.04 -20.59
CA THR A 21 21.12 -15.14 -19.38
C THR A 21 21.93 -13.87 -19.12
N ALA A 22 22.51 -13.25 -20.15
CA ALA A 22 23.24 -12.00 -20.00
C ALA A 22 22.33 -10.83 -19.55
N ALA A 23 21.08 -10.78 -20.02
CA ALA A 23 20.12 -9.78 -19.60
C ALA A 23 19.68 -10.00 -18.14
N GLU A 24 19.49 -11.25 -17.71
CA GLU A 24 19.16 -11.62 -16.34
C GLU A 24 20.32 -11.28 -15.37
N GLU A 25 21.55 -11.58 -15.76
CA GLU A 25 22.75 -11.22 -14.97
C GLU A 25 22.89 -9.71 -14.83
N ALA A 26 22.74 -8.93 -15.91
CA ALA A 26 22.79 -7.47 -15.86
C ALA A 26 21.67 -6.87 -15.00
N ALA A 27 20.46 -7.44 -15.06
CA ALA A 27 19.34 -7.02 -14.22
C ALA A 27 19.62 -7.32 -12.73
N ALA A 28 20.16 -8.49 -12.43
CA ALA A 28 20.56 -8.87 -11.07
C ALA A 28 21.67 -7.96 -10.53
N GLU A 29 22.70 -7.65 -11.32
CA GLU A 29 23.75 -6.74 -10.94
C GLU A 29 23.23 -5.33 -10.68
N SER A 30 22.36 -4.81 -11.55
CA SER A 30 21.74 -3.49 -11.35
C SER A 30 20.90 -3.45 -10.09
N PHE A 31 20.15 -4.51 -9.79
CA PHE A 31 19.37 -4.65 -8.56
C PHE A 31 20.27 -4.63 -7.32
N TRP A 32 21.34 -5.43 -7.30
CA TRP A 32 22.27 -5.48 -6.17
C TRP A 32 23.02 -4.17 -5.96
N ASN A 33 23.41 -3.49 -7.04
CA ASN A 33 24.05 -2.18 -6.95
C ASN A 33 23.11 -1.15 -6.32
N ARG A 34 21.84 -1.12 -6.75
CA ARG A 34 20.82 -0.24 -6.20
C ARG A 34 20.51 -0.53 -4.72
N GLU A 35 20.41 -1.81 -4.36
CA GLU A 35 20.18 -2.21 -2.96
C GLU A 35 21.37 -1.86 -2.06
N ASN A 36 22.59 -2.02 -2.57
CA ASN A 36 23.79 -1.64 -1.85
C ASN A 36 23.88 -0.11 -1.64
N GLU A 37 23.57 0.70 -2.64
CA GLU A 37 23.47 2.16 -2.52
C GLU A 37 22.39 2.53 -1.47
N ALA A 38 21.23 1.90 -1.53
CA ALA A 38 20.14 2.13 -0.61
C ALA A 38 20.55 1.86 0.85
N ASN A 39 21.30 0.79 1.09
CA ASN A 39 21.75 0.42 2.43
C ASN A 39 22.83 1.38 3.01
N HIS A 40 23.49 2.18 2.16
CA HIS A 40 24.46 3.19 2.57
C HIS A 40 23.87 4.60 2.66
N THR A 41 22.58 4.78 2.31
CA THR A 41 21.94 6.09 2.34
C THR A 41 21.76 6.58 3.77
N ARG A 42 22.20 7.82 4.04
CA ARG A 42 22.10 8.45 5.37
C ARG A 42 20.66 8.74 5.72
N ARG A 43 20.36 8.67 7.02
CA ARG A 43 19.08 9.06 7.59
C ARG A 43 18.73 10.51 7.22
N LYS A 44 17.53 10.72 6.70
CA LYS A 44 16.95 12.04 6.45
C LYS A 44 15.81 12.32 7.44
N ASP A 45 15.46 13.58 7.58
CA ASP A 45 14.31 13.99 8.39
C ASP A 45 13.02 13.60 7.68
N ILE A 46 12.14 12.93 8.42
CA ILE A 46 10.82 12.49 7.96
C ILE A 46 9.67 13.22 8.69
N SER A 47 9.97 14.25 9.50
CA SER A 47 8.96 14.97 10.28
C SER A 47 7.98 15.76 9.41
N GLY A 48 8.43 16.23 8.25
CA GLY A 48 7.65 17.05 7.32
C GLY A 48 6.86 16.26 6.27
N LEU A 49 6.74 14.93 6.41
CA LEU A 49 5.96 14.13 5.47
C LEU A 49 4.45 14.40 5.61
N PRO A 50 3.65 14.16 4.56
CA PRO A 50 2.20 14.39 4.57
C PRO A 50 1.47 13.30 5.36
N TYR A 51 1.65 13.32 6.68
CA TYR A 51 0.95 12.38 7.56
C TYR A 51 -0.55 12.60 7.54
N ILE A 52 -1.30 11.51 7.50
CA ILE A 52 -2.75 11.50 7.50
C ILE A 52 -3.26 11.69 8.92
N THR A 53 -4.20 12.61 9.10
CA THR A 53 -4.93 12.82 10.36
C THR A 53 -6.35 12.29 10.19
N ILE A 54 -6.79 11.43 11.11
CA ILE A 54 -8.14 10.88 11.10
C ILE A 54 -9.10 11.89 11.73
N PRO A 55 -10.12 12.39 11.00
CA PRO A 55 -11.12 13.32 11.56
C PRO A 55 -12.17 12.55 12.39
N LEU A 56 -11.79 12.05 13.57
CA LEU A 56 -12.68 11.24 14.42
C LEU A 56 -14.03 11.89 14.73
N ALA A 57 -14.08 13.23 14.72
CA ALA A 57 -15.32 13.99 14.98
C ALA A 57 -16.40 13.80 13.88
N ASP A 58 -15.97 13.43 12.69
CA ASP A 58 -16.87 13.22 11.54
C ASP A 58 -17.40 11.79 11.45
N PHE A 59 -16.86 10.90 12.29
CA PHE A 59 -17.28 9.51 12.34
C PHE A 59 -18.48 9.32 13.30
N PRO A 60 -19.47 8.46 12.96
CA PRO A 60 -20.63 8.17 13.80
C PRO A 60 -20.25 7.22 14.96
N MET A 61 -19.32 7.65 15.82
CA MET A 61 -18.84 6.85 16.94
C MET A 61 -19.81 6.84 18.12
N GLY A 62 -19.99 5.68 18.74
CA GLY A 62 -20.78 5.52 19.96
C GLY A 62 -22.29 5.70 19.78
N ILE A 63 -22.79 5.80 18.53
CA ILE A 63 -24.22 5.99 18.26
C ILE A 63 -24.99 4.68 18.46
N TYR A 64 -24.38 3.56 18.12
CA TYR A 64 -25.01 2.25 18.13
C TYR A 64 -24.35 1.33 19.16
N ASP A 65 -25.17 0.67 20.00
CA ASP A 65 -24.69 -0.32 20.98
C ASP A 65 -24.50 -1.69 20.30
N ASN A 66 -23.48 -1.78 19.44
CA ASN A 66 -23.11 -3.00 18.73
C ASN A 66 -21.64 -3.35 19.00
N PRO A 67 -21.32 -4.55 19.49
CA PRO A 67 -19.94 -4.93 19.85
C PRO A 67 -19.00 -4.99 18.65
N GLU A 68 -19.51 -5.27 17.46
CA GLU A 68 -18.72 -5.31 16.22
C GLU A 68 -18.34 -3.88 15.80
N LEU A 69 -19.27 -2.94 15.85
CA LEU A 69 -19.00 -1.54 15.55
C LEU A 69 -17.99 -0.95 16.56
N LYS A 70 -18.14 -1.24 17.86
CA LYS A 70 -17.21 -0.80 18.91
C LYS A 70 -15.76 -1.21 18.62
N LYS A 71 -15.55 -2.42 18.09
CA LYS A 71 -14.21 -2.90 17.72
C LYS A 71 -13.56 -2.02 16.64
N TYR A 72 -14.32 -1.61 15.62
CA TYR A 72 -13.82 -0.72 14.58
C TYR A 72 -13.57 0.69 15.13
N GLU A 73 -14.45 1.20 15.97
CA GLU A 73 -14.30 2.50 16.66
C GLU A 73 -13.03 2.54 17.51
N GLU A 74 -12.77 1.53 18.33
CA GLU A 74 -11.56 1.39 19.15
C GLU A 74 -10.30 1.34 18.28
N THR A 75 -10.34 0.64 17.13
CA THR A 75 -9.24 0.59 16.19
C THR A 75 -8.96 1.97 15.60
N LEU A 76 -9.98 2.71 15.17
CA LEU A 76 -9.85 4.06 14.64
C LEU A 76 -9.32 5.04 15.70
N GLN A 77 -9.77 4.95 16.94
CA GLN A 77 -9.27 5.75 18.05
C GLN A 77 -7.79 5.47 18.34
N SER A 78 -7.38 4.20 18.30
CA SER A 78 -5.98 3.81 18.46
C SER A 78 -5.10 4.36 17.34
N LEU A 79 -5.57 4.30 16.10
CA LEU A 79 -4.86 4.81 14.92
C LEU A 79 -4.74 6.33 14.92
N ALA A 80 -5.72 7.05 15.44
CA ALA A 80 -5.70 8.52 15.48
C ALA A 80 -4.53 9.09 16.31
N GLY A 81 -4.00 8.31 17.25
CA GLY A 81 -2.80 8.66 18.03
C GLY A 81 -1.48 8.28 17.36
N GLN A 82 -1.51 7.66 16.17
CA GLN A 82 -0.33 7.14 15.48
C GLN A 82 -0.01 7.94 14.22
N LYS A 83 1.24 7.80 13.76
CA LYS A 83 1.62 8.34 12.45
C LYS A 83 1.13 7.41 11.34
N ILE A 84 0.41 7.98 10.40
CA ILE A 84 -0.17 7.27 9.25
C ILE A 84 0.36 7.92 7.98
N LEU A 85 0.86 7.13 7.06
CA LEU A 85 1.40 7.63 5.80
C LEU A 85 1.12 6.64 4.67
N ASN A 86 0.60 7.13 3.56
CA ASN A 86 0.42 6.33 2.36
C ASN A 86 1.73 6.27 1.59
N LEU A 87 2.33 5.09 1.52
CA LEU A 87 3.55 4.80 0.77
C LEU A 87 3.29 3.86 -0.42
N SER A 88 2.04 3.76 -0.86
CA SER A 88 1.67 2.90 -1.99
C SER A 88 2.51 3.20 -3.22
N GLY A 89 2.98 2.15 -3.88
CA GLY A 89 3.83 2.24 -5.07
C GLY A 89 5.32 2.47 -4.81
N LYS A 90 5.74 2.61 -3.54
CA LYS A 90 7.17 2.66 -3.17
C LYS A 90 7.64 1.30 -2.67
N THR A 91 8.80 0.86 -3.16
CA THR A 91 9.47 -0.33 -2.65
C THR A 91 10.32 0.01 -1.42
N ASN A 92 10.70 -1.01 -0.65
CA ASN A 92 11.64 -0.82 0.48
C ASN A 92 12.97 -0.20 0.03
N THR A 93 13.45 -0.54 -1.15
CA THR A 93 14.66 0.03 -1.75
C THR A 93 14.47 1.52 -2.06
N ASP A 94 13.30 1.90 -2.59
CA ASP A 94 12.97 3.32 -2.82
C ASP A 94 12.94 4.11 -1.51
N LEU A 95 12.31 3.56 -0.48
CA LEU A 95 12.25 4.20 0.84
C LEU A 95 13.63 4.36 1.48
N LYS A 96 14.51 3.35 1.36
CA LYS A 96 15.89 3.44 1.83
C LYS A 96 16.66 4.54 1.08
N LEU A 97 16.56 4.59 -0.25
CA LEU A 97 17.23 5.60 -1.09
C LEU A 97 16.73 7.02 -0.79
N GLU A 98 15.43 7.17 -0.59
CA GLU A 98 14.80 8.47 -0.40
C GLU A 98 15.00 9.01 1.02
N TYR A 99 14.87 8.15 2.06
CA TYR A 99 14.80 8.55 3.46
C TYR A 99 15.92 7.99 4.35
N GLY A 100 16.71 7.05 3.83
CA GLY A 100 17.77 6.34 4.55
C GLY A 100 17.25 5.08 5.27
N VAL A 101 18.14 4.08 5.35
CA VAL A 101 17.83 2.76 5.93
C VAL A 101 17.31 2.83 7.36
N ALA A 102 17.80 3.78 8.16
CA ALA A 102 17.40 3.96 9.56
C ALA A 102 15.93 4.42 9.74
N ASN A 103 15.28 4.90 8.70
CA ASN A 103 13.88 5.29 8.72
C ASN A 103 12.94 4.19 8.22
N LEU A 104 13.46 3.13 7.62
CA LEU A 104 12.64 2.11 6.96
C LEU A 104 11.61 1.49 7.91
N GLU A 105 12.01 1.09 9.11
CA GLU A 105 11.11 0.50 10.11
C GLU A 105 9.98 1.46 10.49
N THR A 106 10.32 2.73 10.73
CA THR A 106 9.32 3.76 11.07
C THR A 106 8.35 4.02 9.92
N LEU A 107 8.85 4.10 8.69
CA LEU A 107 8.03 4.32 7.51
C LEU A 107 7.14 3.11 7.21
N SER A 108 7.65 1.90 7.37
CA SER A 108 6.87 0.67 7.22
C SER A 108 5.73 0.59 8.23
N ALA A 109 5.98 0.97 9.48
CA ALA A 109 4.93 1.05 10.50
C ALA A 109 3.84 2.10 10.15
N CYS A 110 4.23 3.25 9.58
CA CYS A 110 3.27 4.25 9.13
C CYS A 110 2.40 3.76 7.97
N ASP A 111 2.96 2.98 7.05
CA ASP A 111 2.24 2.38 5.92
C ASP A 111 1.33 1.22 6.36
N GLU A 112 1.75 0.45 7.35
CA GLU A 112 0.92 -0.58 7.98
C GLU A 112 -0.30 0.03 8.69
N ASN A 113 -0.09 1.16 9.38
CA ASN A 113 -1.18 1.95 9.97
C ASN A 113 -2.15 2.45 8.89
N TYR A 114 -1.65 2.92 7.74
CA TYR A 114 -2.47 3.32 6.61
C TYR A 114 -3.29 2.16 6.04
N THR A 115 -2.68 1.01 5.85
CA THR A 115 -3.36 -0.21 5.39
C THR A 115 -4.45 -0.63 6.36
N THR A 116 -4.16 -0.56 7.67
CA THR A 116 -5.12 -0.87 8.73
C THR A 116 -6.29 0.13 8.73
N LEU A 117 -6.00 1.43 8.56
CA LEU A 117 -7.02 2.47 8.45
C LEU A 117 -7.98 2.19 7.29
N CYS A 118 -7.44 1.95 6.09
CA CYS A 118 -8.26 1.70 4.89
C CYS A 118 -9.16 0.47 5.06
N ARG A 119 -8.61 -0.60 5.61
CA ARG A 119 -9.37 -1.83 5.90
C ARG A 119 -10.46 -1.60 6.94
N THR A 120 -10.13 -0.92 8.04
CA THR A 120 -11.07 -0.65 9.13
C THR A 120 -12.25 0.21 8.65
N ILE A 121 -11.98 1.26 7.86
CA ILE A 121 -13.02 2.11 7.25
C ILE A 121 -13.96 1.27 6.39
N TYR A 122 -13.42 0.41 5.53
CA TYR A 122 -14.21 -0.44 4.65
C TYR A 122 -15.08 -1.42 5.44
N GLU A 123 -14.50 -2.16 6.39
CA GLU A 123 -15.21 -3.15 7.22
C GLU A 123 -16.29 -2.49 8.10
N TYR A 124 -15.99 -1.30 8.64
CA TYR A 124 -16.95 -0.53 9.44
C TYR A 124 -18.15 -0.08 8.60
N ALA A 125 -17.91 0.48 7.41
CA ALA A 125 -18.98 0.84 6.48
C ALA A 125 -19.81 -0.36 6.05
N GLU A 126 -19.18 -1.51 5.80
CA GLU A 126 -19.88 -2.76 5.45
C GLU A 126 -20.76 -3.25 6.60
N CYS A 127 -20.29 -3.16 7.83
CA CYS A 127 -21.05 -3.52 9.02
C CYS A 127 -22.27 -2.59 9.20
N LEU A 128 -22.09 -1.27 9.08
CA LEU A 128 -23.20 -0.30 9.13
C LEU A 128 -24.26 -0.57 8.05
N LYS A 129 -23.83 -0.84 6.83
CA LYS A 129 -24.74 -1.18 5.74
C LYS A 129 -25.56 -2.44 6.04
N LYS A 130 -24.93 -3.50 6.58
CA LYS A 130 -25.62 -4.73 7.00
C LYS A 130 -26.67 -4.48 8.09
N LEU A 131 -26.46 -3.46 8.92
CA LEU A 131 -27.39 -3.03 9.97
C LEU A 131 -28.46 -2.06 9.47
N GLY A 132 -28.41 -1.65 8.20
CA GLY A 132 -29.38 -0.73 7.59
C GLY A 132 -29.07 0.76 7.84
N HIS A 133 -27.84 1.10 8.19
CA HIS A 133 -27.36 2.45 8.44
C HIS A 133 -26.58 2.98 7.23
N ASP A 134 -27.27 3.11 6.10
CA ASP A 134 -26.65 3.44 4.81
C ASP A 134 -26.05 4.84 4.78
N GLU A 135 -26.70 5.82 5.41
CA GLU A 135 -26.19 7.21 5.45
C GLU A 135 -24.85 7.31 6.20
N GLU A 136 -24.74 6.62 7.34
CA GLU A 136 -23.52 6.57 8.13
C GLU A 136 -22.40 5.81 7.41
N ALA A 137 -22.77 4.72 6.71
CA ALA A 137 -21.82 3.96 5.91
C ALA A 137 -21.20 4.82 4.78
N VAL A 138 -22.03 5.60 4.07
CA VAL A 138 -21.54 6.54 3.04
C VAL A 138 -20.61 7.58 3.65
N ARG A 139 -20.98 8.17 4.78
CA ARG A 139 -20.19 9.20 5.45
C ARG A 139 -18.80 8.69 5.83
N ILE A 140 -18.69 7.46 6.35
CA ILE A 140 -17.41 6.81 6.67
C ILE A 140 -16.57 6.58 5.43
N LEU A 141 -17.17 6.16 4.32
CA LEU A 141 -16.47 5.94 3.06
C LEU A 141 -15.94 7.26 2.47
N GLU A 142 -16.71 8.33 2.57
CA GLU A 142 -16.28 9.67 2.16
C GLU A 142 -15.07 10.15 2.97
N CYS A 143 -15.06 9.94 4.30
CA CYS A 143 -13.90 10.19 5.14
C CYS A 143 -12.69 9.34 4.70
N GLY A 144 -12.88 8.09 4.36
CA GLY A 144 -11.83 7.21 3.82
C GLY A 144 -11.23 7.74 2.53
N ILE A 145 -12.05 8.22 1.62
CA ILE A 145 -11.60 8.83 0.36
C ILE A 145 -10.82 10.13 0.64
N ALA A 146 -11.30 10.97 1.55
CA ALA A 146 -10.62 12.20 1.95
C ALA A 146 -9.24 11.94 2.59
N CYS A 147 -9.07 10.82 3.27
CA CYS A 147 -7.78 10.35 3.80
C CYS A 147 -6.84 9.78 2.71
N GLY A 148 -7.22 9.81 1.43
CA GLY A 148 -6.41 9.32 0.31
C GLY A 148 -6.44 7.79 0.18
N SER A 149 -7.50 7.15 0.65
CA SER A 149 -7.70 5.71 0.50
C SER A 149 -7.96 5.37 -0.96
N ASP A 150 -6.94 4.81 -1.64
CA ASP A 150 -7.06 4.29 -3.02
C ASP A 150 -7.79 2.94 -3.09
N HIS A 151 -8.44 2.52 -2.00
CA HIS A 151 -9.13 1.24 -1.96
C HIS A 151 -10.34 1.28 -2.90
N SER A 152 -10.25 0.59 -4.04
CA SER A 152 -11.33 0.49 -5.05
C SER A 152 -12.67 0.03 -4.46
N GLY A 153 -12.65 -0.68 -3.33
CA GLY A 153 -13.81 -1.07 -2.54
C GLY A 153 -14.60 0.12 -1.99
N ASN A 154 -13.92 1.18 -1.52
CA ASN A 154 -14.56 2.36 -0.97
C ASN A 154 -15.37 3.09 -2.04
N TYR A 155 -14.81 3.27 -3.25
CA TYR A 155 -15.50 3.87 -4.38
C TYR A 155 -16.69 3.03 -4.87
N ARG A 156 -16.52 1.72 -4.97
CA ARG A 156 -17.61 0.82 -5.41
C ARG A 156 -18.74 0.79 -4.40
N MET A 157 -18.44 0.74 -3.11
CA MET A 157 -19.46 0.68 -2.07
C MET A 157 -20.22 1.99 -1.97
N SER A 158 -19.55 3.15 -2.00
CA SER A 158 -20.23 4.45 -2.00
C SER A 158 -21.20 4.61 -3.19
N GLN A 159 -20.81 4.16 -4.40
CA GLN A 159 -21.68 4.17 -5.58
C GLN A 159 -22.85 3.19 -5.52
N THR A 160 -22.78 2.14 -4.70
CA THR A 160 -23.85 1.14 -4.58
C THR A 160 -24.89 1.53 -3.53
N ILE A 161 -24.55 2.45 -2.63
CA ILE A 161 -25.41 2.90 -1.54
C ILE A 161 -26.24 4.14 -1.95
N ILE A 162 -25.71 4.94 -2.90
CA ILE A 162 -26.40 6.11 -3.49
C ILE A 162 -27.34 5.64 -4.59
#